data_118a6465b1c6576c61bf182e5b7d4ecf
#
_entry.id   118a6465b1c6576c61bf182e5b7d4ecf
#
_cell.length_a   1.000
_cell.length_b   1.000
_cell.length_c   1.000
_cell.angle_alpha   90.00
_cell.angle_beta   90.00
_cell.angle_gamma   90.00
#
_symmetry.space_group_name_H-M   'P 1'
#
loop_
_entity.id
_entity.type
_entity.pdbx_description
1 polymer ?
#
loop_
_entity_poly.entity_id
_entity_poly.type
_entity_poly.pdbx_seq_one_letter_code
_entity_poly.pdbx_strand_id
1 'polypeptide(L)'
;MQFLFKSAVAAALLSLAAIPTAHAAWPSDGPITVSVGFAAGGTTDVMVRTIAPFIAKHLGDNASLIVMNRPGASGEIAINQVMRAKPDGYSLVVVNLPGYFFVPLYRKSSYATSDLTLLARVVADPTVMVSRKDGKVSDLRQALNQLKASPSSLSAGHNGIGTNGHLAMVRLEAAAGVKFNAIPFNGSAQQKIALGSDNLDIAFLAASEVPDPENEATPVRLLAQFTRTKVQRLASVPTTFDLGLSVEMTGERGFAAPNNVPPAIMARLEKAIEDAVKDPEFKKAARNDAPFLSFLGGADWKRQIDSDSKAYEAIARTLPKE
;
A
#
# COMPACT_ATOMS: atom_id res chain seq x y z
N MET A 1 -6.58 64.08 -44.00
CA MET A 1 -5.46 63.58 -43.13
C MET A 1 -5.84 63.15 -41.70
N GLN A 2 -6.94 63.60 -41.16
CA GLN A 2 -7.33 63.29 -39.79
C GLN A 2 -8.03 61.90 -39.62
N PHE A 3 -8.55 61.30 -40.68
CA PHE A 3 -9.21 59.97 -40.61
C PHE A 3 -8.26 58.77 -40.60
N LEU A 4 -7.07 58.91 -41.17
CA LEU A 4 -6.07 57.81 -41.22
C LEU A 4 -5.33 57.59 -39.87
N PHE A 5 -5.24 58.67 -39.04
CA PHE A 5 -4.58 58.57 -37.71
C PHE A 5 -5.42 57.89 -36.65
N LYS A 6 -6.74 57.95 -36.75
CA LYS A 6 -7.65 57.31 -35.78
C LYS A 6 -7.71 55.79 -35.97
N SER A 7 -7.55 55.32 -37.20
CA SER A 7 -7.57 53.87 -37.48
C SER A 7 -6.27 53.15 -37.09
N ALA A 8 -5.11 53.84 -37.14
CA ALA A 8 -3.83 53.27 -36.75
C ALA A 8 -3.69 53.07 -35.20
N VAL A 9 -4.29 53.99 -34.41
CA VAL A 9 -4.28 53.90 -32.94
C VAL A 9 -5.22 52.80 -32.43
N ALA A 10 -6.36 52.57 -33.10
CA ALA A 10 -7.27 51.48 -32.75
C ALA A 10 -6.70 50.09 -33.04
N ALA A 11 -5.92 49.93 -34.10
CA ALA A 11 -5.24 48.67 -34.44
C ALA A 11 -4.06 48.36 -33.50
N ALA A 12 -3.36 49.38 -32.96
CA ALA A 12 -2.28 49.19 -31.99
C ALA A 12 -2.78 48.81 -30.57
N LEU A 13 -4.00 49.20 -30.22
CA LEU A 13 -4.63 48.83 -28.90
C LEU A 13 -5.21 47.43 -28.88
N LEU A 14 -5.54 46.81 -30.02
CA LEU A 14 -6.02 45.43 -30.11
C LEU A 14 -4.88 44.41 -30.08
N SER A 15 -3.63 44.79 -30.29
CA SER A 15 -2.48 43.87 -30.29
C SER A 15 -1.90 43.59 -28.88
N LEU A 16 -2.38 44.29 -27.85
CA LEU A 16 -1.88 44.14 -26.47
C LEU A 16 -2.65 43.11 -25.61
N ALA A 17 -3.63 42.41 -26.18
CA ALA A 17 -4.57 41.56 -25.37
C ALA A 17 -4.30 40.06 -25.43
N ALA A 18 -3.16 39.62 -25.91
CA ALA A 18 -2.80 38.18 -25.85
C ALA A 18 -1.39 38.02 -25.28
N ILE A 19 -1.21 38.45 -24.02
CA ILE A 19 -0.14 37.87 -23.22
C ILE A 19 -0.64 36.45 -22.85
N PRO A 20 -0.05 35.37 -23.40
CA PRO A 20 -0.35 34.07 -22.89
C PRO A 20 0.08 34.10 -21.41
N THR A 21 -0.86 34.03 -20.50
CA THR A 21 -0.53 33.68 -19.12
C THR A 21 0.18 32.32 -19.21
N ALA A 22 1.52 32.35 -19.12
CA ALA A 22 2.29 31.15 -18.90
C ALA A 22 1.79 30.57 -17.57
N HIS A 23 0.76 29.76 -17.64
CA HIS A 23 0.48 28.83 -16.55
C HIS A 23 1.73 28.00 -16.43
N ALA A 24 2.41 28.12 -15.28
CA ALA A 24 3.49 27.22 -14.97
C ALA A 24 2.94 25.80 -15.20
N ALA A 25 3.57 25.09 -16.14
CA ALA A 25 3.03 23.79 -16.54
C ALA A 25 3.19 22.81 -15.37
N TRP A 26 2.10 22.08 -15.05
CA TRP A 26 2.22 20.98 -14.11
C TRP A 26 3.53 20.18 -14.34
N PRO A 27 4.32 19.86 -13.30
CA PRO A 27 4.08 19.86 -11.85
C PRO A 27 4.71 21.04 -11.09
N SER A 28 5.04 22.18 -11.73
CA SER A 28 5.84 23.27 -11.14
C SER A 28 5.06 24.20 -10.20
N ASP A 29 3.72 24.17 -10.20
CA ASP A 29 2.89 25.13 -9.46
C ASP A 29 2.84 24.86 -7.93
N GLY A 30 3.36 23.71 -7.48
CA GLY A 30 3.36 23.34 -6.07
C GLY A 30 3.73 21.88 -5.81
N PRO A 31 3.80 21.48 -4.54
CA PRO A 31 4.13 20.11 -4.21
C PRO A 31 2.96 19.15 -4.48
N ILE A 32 3.28 17.97 -4.98
CA ILE A 32 2.33 16.85 -5.07
C ILE A 32 2.21 16.23 -3.67
N THR A 33 1.01 16.28 -3.09
CA THR A 33 0.74 15.68 -1.78
C THR A 33 0.39 14.21 -1.93
N VAL A 34 1.13 13.34 -1.23
CA VAL A 34 0.86 11.90 -1.15
C VAL A 34 0.29 11.57 0.23
N SER A 35 -0.98 11.21 0.27
CA SER A 35 -1.66 10.78 1.51
C SER A 35 -1.38 9.31 1.80
N VAL A 36 -0.99 9.00 3.04
CA VAL A 36 -0.71 7.66 3.55
C VAL A 36 -1.71 7.32 4.64
N GLY A 37 -2.52 6.27 4.44
CA GLY A 37 -3.60 5.86 5.36
C GLY A 37 -3.15 5.11 6.62
N PHE A 38 -1.85 5.09 6.91
CA PHE A 38 -1.24 4.37 8.04
C PHE A 38 -0.29 5.27 8.83
N ALA A 39 0.05 4.85 10.06
CA ALA A 39 0.92 5.60 10.94
C ALA A 39 2.33 5.78 10.35
N ALA A 40 2.96 6.89 10.69
CA ALA A 40 4.35 7.17 10.34
C ALA A 40 5.29 6.07 10.87
N GLY A 41 6.34 5.77 10.11
CA GLY A 41 7.31 4.70 10.42
C GLY A 41 6.82 3.28 10.09
N GLY A 42 5.57 3.11 9.65
CA GLY A 42 5.09 1.86 9.07
C GLY A 42 5.62 1.67 7.64
N THR A 43 5.49 0.44 7.12
CA THR A 43 6.08 0.05 5.82
C THR A 43 5.58 0.91 4.67
N THR A 44 4.28 1.23 4.65
CA THR A 44 3.70 2.10 3.62
C THR A 44 4.30 3.51 3.66
N ASP A 45 4.44 4.09 4.85
CA ASP A 45 5.05 5.42 5.03
C ASP A 45 6.52 5.43 4.61
N VAL A 46 7.29 4.44 5.05
CA VAL A 46 8.71 4.30 4.70
C VAL A 46 8.88 4.14 3.19
N MET A 47 8.08 3.27 2.55
CA MET A 47 8.11 3.09 1.09
C MET A 47 7.90 4.42 0.36
N VAL A 48 6.84 5.18 0.74
CA VAL A 48 6.51 6.43 0.06
C VAL A 48 7.60 7.46 0.23
N ARG A 49 8.11 7.67 1.46
CA ARG A 49 9.19 8.62 1.73
C ARG A 49 10.47 8.25 1.01
N THR A 50 10.72 6.96 0.80
CA THR A 50 11.90 6.48 0.09
C THR A 50 11.77 6.70 -1.41
N ILE A 51 10.60 6.42 -2.02
CA ILE A 51 10.42 6.57 -3.48
C ILE A 51 10.13 8.02 -3.92
N ALA A 52 9.53 8.85 -3.06
CA ALA A 52 9.08 10.20 -3.43
C ALA A 52 10.18 11.08 -4.06
N PRO A 53 11.42 11.14 -3.55
CA PRO A 53 12.49 11.90 -4.19
C PRO A 53 12.82 11.39 -5.61
N PHE A 54 12.71 10.10 -5.85
CA PHE A 54 12.97 9.49 -7.17
C PHE A 54 11.83 9.77 -8.14
N ILE A 55 10.57 9.72 -7.68
CA ILE A 55 9.44 10.15 -8.52
C ILE A 55 9.61 11.63 -8.91
N ALA A 56 9.96 12.51 -7.95
CA ALA A 56 10.23 13.92 -8.23
C ALA A 56 11.36 14.10 -9.27
N LYS A 57 12.45 13.36 -9.10
CA LYS A 57 13.59 13.36 -10.05
C LYS A 57 13.15 13.00 -11.47
N HIS A 58 12.32 11.95 -11.62
CA HIS A 58 11.89 11.47 -12.94
C HIS A 58 10.72 12.28 -13.53
N LEU A 59 9.94 13.01 -12.71
CA LEU A 59 8.98 14.00 -13.20
C LEU A 59 9.68 15.22 -13.80
N GLY A 60 10.84 15.61 -13.25
CA GLY A 60 11.52 16.82 -13.66
C GLY A 60 10.79 18.10 -13.26
N ASP A 61 11.06 19.21 -13.96
CA ASP A 61 10.33 20.48 -13.84
C ASP A 61 10.18 21.00 -12.39
N ASN A 62 11.22 20.82 -11.55
CA ASN A 62 11.22 21.16 -10.12
C ASN A 62 10.09 20.49 -9.32
N ALA A 63 9.61 19.34 -9.75
CA ALA A 63 8.60 18.56 -9.01
C ALA A 63 9.07 18.26 -7.58
N SER A 64 8.13 18.32 -6.64
CA SER A 64 8.37 17.91 -5.26
C SER A 64 7.17 17.12 -4.74
N LEU A 65 7.43 16.13 -3.87
CA LEU A 65 6.39 15.33 -3.23
C LEU A 65 6.43 15.51 -1.72
N ILE A 66 5.27 15.73 -1.12
CA ILE A 66 5.09 15.84 0.34
C ILE A 66 4.25 14.65 0.81
N VAL A 67 4.75 13.94 1.83
CA VAL A 67 4.08 12.76 2.41
C VAL A 67 3.32 13.15 3.66
N MET A 68 2.02 12.84 3.69
CA MET A 68 1.14 13.16 4.81
C MET A 68 0.46 11.89 5.34
N ASN A 69 0.72 11.54 6.61
CA ASN A 69 0.05 10.42 7.26
C ASN A 69 -1.34 10.81 7.77
N ARG A 70 -2.36 10.00 7.43
CA ARG A 70 -3.75 10.13 7.84
C ARG A 70 -4.30 8.76 8.22
N PRO A 71 -3.84 8.22 9.35
CA PRO A 71 -4.17 6.86 9.75
C PRO A 71 -5.62 6.76 10.20
N GLY A 72 -6.19 5.56 10.05
CA GLY A 72 -7.49 5.19 10.56
C GLY A 72 -8.39 4.47 9.54
N ALA A 73 -9.33 3.68 10.04
CA ALA A 73 -10.30 2.90 9.27
C ALA A 73 -9.67 2.09 8.12
N SER A 74 -8.52 1.42 8.38
CA SER A 74 -7.77 0.65 7.35
C SER A 74 -7.34 1.48 6.12
N GLY A 75 -7.11 2.80 6.30
CA GLY A 75 -6.69 3.73 5.23
C GLY A 75 -7.82 4.55 4.62
N GLU A 76 -9.07 4.30 4.98
CA GLU A 76 -10.26 4.97 4.42
C GLU A 76 -10.23 6.49 4.59
N ILE A 77 -9.66 7.01 5.70
CA ILE A 77 -9.55 8.45 5.95
C ILE A 77 -8.71 9.13 4.86
N ALA A 78 -7.56 8.55 4.49
CA ALA A 78 -6.69 9.08 3.45
C ALA A 78 -7.34 8.98 2.06
N ILE A 79 -8.01 7.87 1.77
CA ILE A 79 -8.75 7.63 0.52
C ILE A 79 -9.82 8.71 0.34
N ASN A 80 -10.66 8.94 1.35
CA ASN A 80 -11.75 9.92 1.30
C ASN A 80 -11.28 11.35 1.07
N GLN A 81 -10.11 11.70 1.62
CA GLN A 81 -9.55 13.02 1.40
C GLN A 81 -9.16 13.20 -0.07
N VAL A 82 -8.46 12.23 -0.64
CA VAL A 82 -7.95 12.34 -2.01
C VAL A 82 -9.09 12.21 -3.03
N MET A 83 -10.06 11.36 -2.79
CA MET A 83 -11.27 11.25 -3.62
C MET A 83 -11.99 12.58 -3.81
N ARG A 84 -11.95 13.48 -2.80
CA ARG A 84 -12.57 14.82 -2.83
C ARG A 84 -11.62 15.92 -3.29
N ALA A 85 -10.38 15.61 -3.59
CA ALA A 85 -9.39 16.59 -4.05
C ALA A 85 -9.65 16.99 -5.51
N LYS A 86 -9.08 18.12 -5.91
CA LYS A 86 -9.12 18.53 -7.32
C LYS A 86 -8.40 17.52 -8.20
N PRO A 87 -8.95 17.19 -9.37
CA PRO A 87 -8.31 16.25 -10.30
C PRO A 87 -7.25 16.93 -11.17
N ASP A 88 -6.27 17.55 -10.54
CA ASP A 88 -5.22 18.36 -11.17
C ASP A 88 -3.83 17.70 -11.09
N GLY A 89 -3.73 16.50 -10.50
CA GLY A 89 -2.49 15.75 -10.37
C GLY A 89 -1.63 16.13 -9.15
N TYR A 90 -2.10 17.06 -8.27
CA TYR A 90 -1.37 17.45 -7.07
C TYR A 90 -1.78 16.66 -5.81
N SER A 91 -2.75 15.76 -5.90
CA SER A 91 -3.21 14.93 -4.79
C SER A 91 -3.18 13.46 -5.16
N LEU A 92 -2.36 12.69 -4.46
CA LEU A 92 -2.25 11.24 -4.61
C LEU A 92 -2.53 10.56 -3.26
N VAL A 93 -2.95 9.31 -3.31
CA VAL A 93 -3.04 8.43 -2.14
C VAL A 93 -2.28 7.14 -2.40
N VAL A 94 -1.69 6.57 -1.36
CA VAL A 94 -1.22 5.20 -1.42
C VAL A 94 -2.35 4.28 -1.02
N VAL A 95 -2.66 3.34 -1.90
CA VAL A 95 -3.61 2.27 -1.64
C VAL A 95 -2.87 0.98 -1.32
N ASN A 96 -3.39 0.26 -0.34
CA ASN A 96 -2.86 -1.01 0.10
C ASN A 96 -3.88 -2.11 -0.23
N LEU A 97 -3.48 -3.08 -1.06
CA LEU A 97 -4.27 -4.27 -1.30
C LEU A 97 -3.91 -5.38 -0.29
N PRO A 98 -4.87 -6.21 0.06
CA PRO A 98 -6.25 -6.28 -0.42
C PRO A 98 -7.19 -5.24 0.20
N GLY A 99 -6.79 -4.50 1.23
CA GLY A 99 -7.66 -3.63 2.05
C GLY A 99 -8.50 -2.64 1.26
N TYR A 100 -7.89 -1.92 0.32
CA TYR A 100 -8.58 -0.95 -0.53
C TYR A 100 -9.77 -1.56 -1.28
N PHE A 101 -9.64 -2.80 -1.73
CA PHE A 101 -10.68 -3.50 -2.44
C PHE A 101 -11.64 -4.23 -1.50
N PHE A 102 -11.13 -4.83 -0.42
CA PHE A 102 -11.90 -5.70 0.48
C PHE A 102 -12.87 -4.93 1.38
N VAL A 103 -12.46 -3.76 1.91
CA VAL A 103 -13.27 -3.01 2.88
C VAL A 103 -14.67 -2.68 2.36
N PRO A 104 -14.86 -2.16 1.11
CA PRO A 104 -16.20 -1.90 0.58
C PRO A 104 -17.06 -3.16 0.36
N LEU A 105 -16.46 -4.34 0.21
CA LEU A 105 -17.18 -5.62 0.11
C LEU A 105 -17.67 -6.12 1.47
N TYR A 106 -16.90 -5.83 2.52
CA TYR A 106 -17.15 -6.36 3.86
C TYR A 106 -18.11 -5.52 4.68
N ARG A 107 -17.98 -4.20 4.66
CA ARG A 107 -18.79 -3.25 5.44
C ARG A 107 -19.18 -2.03 4.60
N LYS A 108 -20.14 -1.25 5.12
CA LYS A 108 -20.44 0.05 4.53
C LYS A 108 -19.17 0.91 4.57
N SER A 109 -18.71 1.31 3.40
CA SER A 109 -17.57 2.20 3.21
C SER A 109 -18.05 3.57 2.72
N SER A 110 -17.25 4.61 2.98
CA SER A 110 -17.47 5.94 2.45
C SER A 110 -16.84 6.16 1.07
N TYR A 111 -16.26 5.11 0.47
CA TYR A 111 -15.74 5.10 -0.90
C TYR A 111 -16.12 3.79 -1.61
N ALA A 112 -16.14 3.84 -2.92
CA ALA A 112 -16.13 2.69 -3.81
C ALA A 112 -14.75 2.59 -4.49
N THR A 113 -14.34 1.39 -4.89
CA THR A 113 -13.07 1.19 -5.60
C THR A 113 -13.02 1.89 -6.96
N SER A 114 -14.17 2.29 -7.50
CA SER A 114 -14.30 3.10 -8.71
C SER A 114 -14.09 4.60 -8.50
N ASP A 115 -13.97 5.08 -7.26
CA ASP A 115 -13.86 6.52 -6.96
C ASP A 115 -12.46 7.08 -7.14
N LEU A 116 -11.47 6.20 -7.31
CA LEU A 116 -10.09 6.55 -7.61
C LEU A 116 -9.60 5.84 -8.87
N THR A 117 -8.68 6.48 -9.57
CA THR A 117 -7.93 5.87 -10.68
C THR A 117 -6.59 5.37 -10.17
N LEU A 118 -6.33 4.07 -10.31
CA LEU A 118 -5.04 3.47 -9.97
C LEU A 118 -3.96 4.00 -10.93
N LEU A 119 -2.81 4.38 -10.38
CA LEU A 119 -1.65 4.85 -11.15
C LEU A 119 -0.64 3.74 -11.39
N ALA A 120 -0.14 3.14 -10.33
CA ALA A 120 0.83 2.07 -10.42
C ALA A 120 1.00 1.35 -9.08
N ARG A 121 1.21 0.03 -9.15
CA ARG A 121 1.78 -0.75 -8.05
C ARG A 121 3.30 -0.54 -7.99
N VAL A 122 3.84 -0.46 -6.79
CA VAL A 122 5.29 -0.35 -6.53
C VAL A 122 5.85 -1.62 -5.90
N VAL A 123 5.09 -2.22 -4.98
CA VAL A 123 5.53 -3.36 -4.16
C VAL A 123 4.46 -4.45 -4.16
N ALA A 124 4.91 -5.70 -4.26
CA ALA A 124 4.13 -6.92 -3.98
C ALA A 124 4.87 -7.73 -2.92
N ASP A 125 4.41 -7.66 -1.68
CA ASP A 125 5.12 -8.08 -0.47
C ASP A 125 4.36 -9.22 0.22
N PRO A 126 4.91 -10.43 0.25
CA PRO A 126 4.25 -11.57 0.87
C PRO A 126 3.95 -11.33 2.35
N THR A 127 2.83 -11.85 2.82
CA THR A 127 2.56 -11.89 4.25
C THR A 127 3.37 -13.00 4.92
N VAL A 128 3.85 -12.72 6.12
CA VAL A 128 4.52 -13.68 7.00
C VAL A 128 3.84 -13.70 8.38
N MET A 129 3.87 -14.86 9.02
CA MET A 129 3.47 -15.04 10.42
C MET A 129 4.69 -15.11 11.28
N VAL A 130 4.78 -14.29 12.31
CA VAL A 130 5.93 -14.21 13.19
C VAL A 130 5.55 -14.29 14.67
N SER A 131 6.48 -14.80 15.49
CA SER A 131 6.43 -14.75 16.94
C SER A 131 7.72 -14.13 17.49
N ARG A 132 7.80 -13.85 18.77
CA ARG A 132 9.08 -13.56 19.44
C ARG A 132 9.99 -14.79 19.37
N LYS A 133 11.31 -14.57 19.24
CA LYS A 133 12.30 -15.64 19.19
C LYS A 133 12.35 -16.45 20.50
N ASP A 134 12.22 -15.75 21.62
CA ASP A 134 12.18 -16.28 22.99
C ASP A 134 10.74 -16.47 23.54
N GLY A 135 9.74 -16.31 22.67
CA GLY A 135 8.34 -16.45 23.02
C GLY A 135 7.88 -17.90 23.07
N LYS A 136 6.66 -18.10 23.56
CA LYS A 136 6.03 -19.42 23.75
C LYS A 136 5.66 -20.16 22.45
N VAL A 137 5.66 -19.48 21.30
CA VAL A 137 5.31 -20.07 20.01
C VAL A 137 6.59 -20.30 19.20
N SER A 138 6.94 -21.56 18.96
CA SER A 138 8.17 -21.97 18.30
C SER A 138 8.01 -22.26 16.80
N ASP A 139 6.82 -22.69 16.36
CA ASP A 139 6.52 -23.01 14.98
C ASP A 139 4.99 -22.97 14.72
N LEU A 140 4.60 -22.99 13.44
CA LEU A 140 3.19 -22.92 13.06
C LEU A 140 2.40 -24.14 13.53
N ARG A 141 2.96 -25.36 13.49
CA ARG A 141 2.27 -26.58 13.91
C ARG A 141 1.94 -26.54 15.39
N GLN A 142 2.88 -26.08 16.23
CA GLN A 142 2.66 -25.89 17.67
C GLN A 142 1.53 -24.89 17.91
N ALA A 143 1.56 -23.72 17.23
CA ALA A 143 0.50 -22.71 17.35
C ALA A 143 -0.88 -23.27 17.00
N LEU A 144 -0.98 -23.99 15.88
CA LEU A 144 -2.24 -24.58 15.44
C LEU A 144 -2.73 -25.68 16.39
N ASN A 145 -1.84 -26.51 16.93
CA ASN A 145 -2.20 -27.54 17.92
C ASN A 145 -2.71 -26.89 19.21
N GLN A 146 -2.07 -25.83 19.69
CA GLN A 146 -2.53 -25.07 20.86
C GLN A 146 -3.92 -24.48 20.63
N LEU A 147 -4.15 -23.86 19.47
CA LEU A 147 -5.43 -23.26 19.11
C LEU A 147 -6.56 -24.30 18.91
N LYS A 148 -6.22 -25.51 18.45
CA LYS A 148 -7.18 -26.63 18.39
C LYS A 148 -7.60 -27.11 19.79
N ALA A 149 -6.65 -27.18 20.72
CA ALA A 149 -6.89 -27.55 22.08
C ALA A 149 -7.62 -26.45 22.88
N SER A 150 -7.30 -25.20 22.64
CA SER A 150 -7.84 -24.02 23.31
C SER A 150 -8.03 -22.86 22.32
N PRO A 151 -9.24 -22.76 21.73
CA PRO A 151 -9.53 -21.66 20.79
C PRO A 151 -9.28 -20.26 21.38
N SER A 152 -8.76 -19.35 20.59
CA SER A 152 -8.42 -17.96 20.97
C SER A 152 -7.38 -17.83 22.09
N SER A 153 -6.63 -18.89 22.43
CA SER A 153 -5.57 -18.84 23.45
C SER A 153 -4.29 -18.14 23.00
N LEU A 154 -4.16 -17.79 21.73
CA LEU A 154 -3.05 -17.01 21.19
C LEU A 154 -3.57 -15.69 20.60
N SER A 155 -2.98 -14.59 21.07
CA SER A 155 -3.23 -13.26 20.51
C SER A 155 -2.50 -13.09 19.18
N ALA A 156 -3.20 -12.55 18.16
CA ALA A 156 -2.66 -12.37 16.83
C ALA A 156 -2.93 -10.96 16.30
N GLY A 157 -1.87 -10.22 16.02
CA GLY A 157 -1.93 -8.84 15.55
C GLY A 157 -2.05 -8.74 14.04
N HIS A 158 -2.83 -7.74 13.58
CA HIS A 158 -2.94 -7.37 12.18
C HIS A 158 -3.16 -5.85 12.03
N ASN A 159 -2.98 -5.29 10.82
CA ASN A 159 -3.01 -3.85 10.56
C ASN A 159 -4.42 -3.28 10.31
N GLY A 160 -5.45 -3.89 10.88
CA GLY A 160 -6.86 -3.53 10.68
C GLY A 160 -7.61 -4.50 9.76
N ILE A 161 -8.93 -4.39 9.79
CA ILE A 161 -9.82 -5.29 9.04
C ILE A 161 -9.61 -5.14 7.53
N GLY A 162 -9.57 -6.25 6.82
CA GLY A 162 -9.40 -6.29 5.36
C GLY A 162 -7.95 -6.16 4.88
N THR A 163 -6.99 -5.84 5.77
CA THR A 163 -5.57 -5.81 5.40
C THR A 163 -5.03 -7.22 5.10
N ASN A 164 -3.89 -7.31 4.44
CA ASN A 164 -3.25 -8.58 4.11
C ASN A 164 -3.00 -9.44 5.35
N GLY A 165 -2.55 -8.86 6.47
CA GLY A 165 -2.37 -9.59 7.74
C GLY A 165 -3.68 -10.15 8.29
N HIS A 166 -4.76 -9.36 8.28
CA HIS A 166 -6.07 -9.83 8.71
C HIS A 166 -6.59 -10.98 7.82
N LEU A 167 -6.55 -10.81 6.50
CA LEU A 167 -7.06 -11.83 5.58
C LEU A 167 -6.19 -13.09 5.56
N ALA A 168 -4.87 -12.97 5.76
CA ALA A 168 -4.00 -14.13 5.97
C ALA A 168 -4.40 -14.93 7.21
N MET A 169 -4.66 -14.23 8.32
CA MET A 169 -5.12 -14.85 9.57
C MET A 169 -6.46 -15.57 9.37
N VAL A 170 -7.46 -14.89 8.81
CA VAL A 170 -8.80 -15.47 8.57
C VAL A 170 -8.74 -16.69 7.65
N ARG A 171 -7.96 -16.62 6.56
CA ARG A 171 -7.78 -17.77 5.66
C ARG A 171 -7.06 -18.92 6.33
N LEU A 172 -6.09 -18.63 7.20
CA LEU A 172 -5.40 -19.66 7.99
C LEU A 172 -6.35 -20.31 9.00
N GLU A 173 -7.16 -19.52 9.70
CA GLU A 173 -8.21 -20.02 10.61
C GLU A 173 -9.15 -21.00 9.89
N ALA A 174 -9.64 -20.60 8.72
CA ALA A 174 -10.55 -21.45 7.92
C ALA A 174 -9.87 -22.74 7.43
N ALA A 175 -8.63 -22.65 6.94
CA ALA A 175 -7.89 -23.79 6.42
C ALA A 175 -7.47 -24.79 7.51
N ALA A 176 -7.18 -24.31 8.71
CA ALA A 176 -6.70 -25.14 9.83
C ALA A 176 -7.79 -25.53 10.84
N GLY A 177 -9.00 -24.96 10.75
CA GLY A 177 -10.10 -25.17 11.70
C GLY A 177 -9.78 -24.64 13.10
N VAL A 178 -9.15 -23.46 13.21
CA VAL A 178 -8.73 -22.82 14.46
C VAL A 178 -9.26 -21.42 14.59
N LYS A 179 -9.08 -20.79 15.77
CA LYS A 179 -9.45 -19.39 16.02
C LYS A 179 -8.37 -18.69 16.83
N PHE A 180 -7.88 -17.54 16.33
CA PHE A 180 -7.02 -16.62 17.07
C PHE A 180 -7.82 -15.61 17.90
N ASN A 181 -7.20 -15.03 18.92
CA ASN A 181 -7.65 -13.78 19.53
C ASN A 181 -7.09 -12.61 18.70
N ALA A 182 -7.89 -12.11 17.75
CA ALA A 182 -7.48 -11.10 16.77
C ALA A 182 -7.38 -9.72 17.42
N ILE A 183 -6.24 -9.04 17.26
CA ILE A 183 -5.98 -7.70 17.81
C ILE A 183 -5.63 -6.75 16.65
N PRO A 184 -6.51 -5.77 16.34
CA PRO A 184 -6.24 -4.77 15.29
C PRO A 184 -5.29 -3.68 15.80
N PHE A 185 -4.36 -3.26 14.93
CA PHE A 185 -3.43 -2.14 15.13
C PHE A 185 -3.56 -1.11 14.01
N ASN A 186 -3.19 0.15 14.26
CA ASN A 186 -3.18 1.19 13.24
C ASN A 186 -1.93 1.16 12.33
N GLY A 187 -1.20 0.05 12.32
CA GLY A 187 -0.02 -0.17 11.50
C GLY A 187 0.97 -1.13 12.14
N SER A 188 1.93 -1.58 11.33
CA SER A 188 2.93 -2.60 11.72
C SER A 188 3.91 -2.13 12.80
N ALA A 189 4.18 -0.83 12.89
CA ALA A 189 5.08 -0.30 13.92
C ALA A 189 4.56 -0.62 15.34
N GLN A 190 3.28 -0.35 15.59
CA GLN A 190 2.64 -0.66 16.89
C GLN A 190 2.57 -2.17 17.14
N GLN A 191 2.29 -2.95 16.11
CA GLN A 191 2.24 -4.41 16.17
C GLN A 191 3.61 -4.99 16.57
N LYS A 192 4.70 -4.49 15.98
CA LYS A 192 6.07 -4.90 16.33
C LYS A 192 6.45 -4.54 17.78
N ILE A 193 6.02 -3.37 18.26
CA ILE A 193 6.24 -2.97 19.67
C ILE A 193 5.49 -3.93 20.61
N ALA A 194 4.22 -4.23 20.33
CA ALA A 194 3.41 -5.15 21.15
C ALA A 194 4.00 -6.56 21.17
N LEU A 195 4.49 -7.05 20.01
CA LEU A 195 5.17 -8.34 19.93
C LEU A 195 6.47 -8.35 20.76
N GLY A 196 7.29 -7.30 20.62
CA GLY A 196 8.57 -7.18 21.36
C GLY A 196 8.42 -7.06 22.87
N SER A 197 7.32 -6.48 23.36
CA SER A 197 7.00 -6.30 24.78
C SER A 197 6.17 -7.44 25.41
N ASP A 198 6.01 -8.57 24.72
CA ASP A 198 5.22 -9.73 25.16
C ASP A 198 3.72 -9.47 25.37
N ASN A 199 3.22 -8.39 24.78
CA ASN A 199 1.78 -8.06 24.78
C ASN A 199 1.04 -8.67 23.56
N LEU A 200 1.75 -9.41 22.72
CA LEU A 200 1.24 -10.08 21.53
C LEU A 200 2.03 -11.37 21.30
N ASP A 201 1.32 -12.49 21.07
CA ASP A 201 1.96 -13.78 20.82
C ASP A 201 2.46 -13.93 19.38
N ILE A 202 1.65 -13.46 18.43
CA ILE A 202 1.84 -13.65 16.99
C ILE A 202 1.51 -12.34 16.28
N ALA A 203 2.29 -12.01 15.24
CA ALA A 203 1.98 -10.91 14.33
C ALA A 203 1.92 -11.41 12.89
N PHE A 204 0.94 -10.88 12.13
CA PHE A 204 0.85 -11.04 10.69
C PHE A 204 1.37 -9.76 10.03
N LEU A 205 2.58 -9.85 9.48
CA LEU A 205 3.34 -8.73 8.91
C LEU A 205 3.63 -8.97 7.43
N ALA A 206 4.07 -7.93 6.74
CA ALA A 206 4.69 -8.09 5.42
C ALA A 206 6.14 -8.57 5.57
N ALA A 207 6.66 -9.29 4.59
CA ALA A 207 8.03 -9.84 4.64
C ALA A 207 9.10 -8.75 4.71
N SER A 208 8.86 -7.58 4.10
CA SER A 208 9.76 -6.43 4.21
C SER A 208 9.81 -5.81 5.62
N GLU A 209 8.84 -6.09 6.47
CA GLU A 209 8.72 -5.54 7.82
C GLU A 209 9.55 -6.29 8.87
N VAL A 210 9.99 -7.48 8.51
CA VAL A 210 10.78 -8.33 9.40
C VAL A 210 12.27 -8.27 9.03
N PRO A 211 13.16 -8.33 10.02
CA PRO A 211 14.59 -8.49 9.77
C PRO A 211 14.88 -9.77 8.98
N ASP A 212 16.09 -9.86 8.44
CA ASP A 212 16.55 -11.07 7.76
C ASP A 212 16.46 -12.26 8.72
N PRO A 213 15.74 -13.35 8.35
CA PRO A 213 15.64 -14.54 9.20
C PRO A 213 16.97 -15.25 9.44
N GLU A 214 17.96 -15.08 8.54
CA GLU A 214 19.33 -15.61 8.69
C GLU A 214 20.16 -14.81 9.71
N ASN A 215 19.71 -13.63 10.13
CA ASN A 215 20.41 -12.84 11.13
C ASN A 215 20.10 -13.34 12.55
N GLU A 216 21.08 -13.89 13.24
CA GLU A 216 20.94 -14.41 14.60
C GLU A 216 20.45 -13.37 15.62
N ALA A 217 20.76 -12.08 15.41
CA ALA A 217 20.28 -10.98 16.24
C ALA A 217 18.81 -10.61 16.02
N THR A 218 18.12 -11.27 15.08
CA THR A 218 16.70 -11.02 14.82
C THR A 218 15.86 -11.41 16.04
N PRO A 219 15.09 -10.47 16.63
CA PRO A 219 14.31 -10.74 17.85
C PRO A 219 13.04 -11.53 17.60
N VAL A 220 12.71 -11.78 16.34
CA VAL A 220 11.50 -12.51 15.93
C VAL A 220 11.86 -13.81 15.23
N ARG A 221 10.94 -14.76 15.30
CA ARG A 221 10.97 -16.03 14.59
C ARG A 221 9.88 -15.99 13.52
N LEU A 222 10.25 -16.30 12.28
CA LEU A 222 9.29 -16.46 11.19
C LEU A 222 8.72 -17.88 11.24
N LEU A 223 7.41 -17.98 11.40
CA LEU A 223 6.70 -19.26 11.55
C LEU A 223 6.25 -19.83 10.20
N ALA A 224 5.86 -18.98 9.27
CA ALA A 224 5.48 -19.32 7.91
C ALA A 224 5.49 -18.08 7.00
N GLN A 225 5.70 -18.32 5.70
CA GLN A 225 5.41 -17.37 4.63
C GLN A 225 4.15 -17.82 3.87
N PHE A 226 3.28 -16.85 3.56
CA PHE A 226 1.99 -17.09 2.89
C PHE A 226 2.15 -17.05 1.37
N THR A 227 3.00 -17.92 0.86
CA THR A 227 3.34 -18.02 -0.56
C THR A 227 3.23 -19.47 -1.03
N ARG A 228 2.96 -19.66 -2.31
CA ARG A 228 2.93 -20.98 -2.94
C ARG A 228 4.34 -21.57 -3.07
N THR A 229 5.30 -20.74 -3.39
CA THR A 229 6.72 -21.09 -3.53
C THR A 229 7.55 -20.20 -2.61
N LYS A 230 8.68 -20.71 -2.16
CA LYS A 230 9.59 -19.95 -1.27
C LYS A 230 10.13 -18.72 -1.98
N VAL A 231 10.06 -17.57 -1.29
CA VAL A 231 10.74 -16.35 -1.70
C VAL A 231 12.22 -16.46 -1.33
N GLN A 232 13.11 -16.02 -2.19
CA GLN A 232 14.55 -16.15 -2.00
C GLN A 232 15.04 -15.61 -0.64
N ARG A 233 14.58 -14.43 -0.24
CA ARG A 233 14.92 -13.83 1.07
C ARG A 233 14.42 -14.64 2.27
N LEU A 234 13.44 -15.53 2.07
CA LEU A 234 12.79 -16.32 3.11
C LEU A 234 13.00 -17.82 2.85
N ALA A 235 14.12 -18.21 2.23
CA ALA A 235 14.36 -19.58 1.78
C ALA A 235 14.34 -20.62 2.93
N SER A 236 14.75 -20.22 4.13
CA SER A 236 14.71 -21.04 5.35
C SER A 236 13.32 -21.14 5.99
N VAL A 237 12.39 -20.24 5.64
CA VAL A 237 11.06 -20.19 6.23
C VAL A 237 10.11 -21.12 5.46
N PRO A 238 9.33 -22.00 6.12
CA PRO A 238 8.37 -22.84 5.41
C PRO A 238 7.25 -22.01 4.81
N THR A 239 6.76 -22.42 3.63
CA THR A 239 5.51 -21.89 3.09
C THR A 239 4.33 -22.51 3.83
N THR A 240 3.16 -21.88 3.78
CA THR A 240 1.92 -22.50 4.25
C THR A 240 1.62 -23.80 3.49
N PHE A 241 2.00 -23.87 2.20
CA PHE A 241 1.84 -25.05 1.36
C PHE A 241 2.77 -26.22 1.78
N ASP A 242 4.01 -25.95 2.21
CA ASP A 242 4.92 -26.96 2.78
C ASP A 242 4.33 -27.59 4.04
N LEU A 243 3.43 -26.89 4.70
CA LEU A 243 2.76 -27.33 5.94
C LEU A 243 1.37 -27.94 5.69
N GLY A 244 0.98 -28.13 4.43
CA GLY A 244 -0.30 -28.71 4.01
C GLY A 244 -1.49 -27.75 4.06
N LEU A 245 -1.22 -26.43 4.13
CA LEU A 245 -2.25 -25.38 4.19
C LEU A 245 -2.20 -24.57 2.91
N SER A 246 -3.23 -24.64 2.07
CA SER A 246 -3.29 -23.92 0.81
C SER A 246 -3.73 -22.47 1.01
N VAL A 247 -2.93 -21.70 1.75
CA VAL A 247 -3.20 -20.27 2.05
C VAL A 247 -2.10 -19.40 1.46
N GLU A 248 -2.47 -18.50 0.56
CA GLU A 248 -1.58 -17.51 -0.04
C GLU A 248 -2.09 -16.11 0.26
N MET A 249 -1.19 -15.17 0.59
CA MET A 249 -1.54 -13.78 0.84
C MET A 249 -0.35 -12.86 0.58
N THR A 250 -0.56 -11.89 -0.30
CA THR A 250 0.40 -10.85 -0.63
C THR A 250 -0.23 -9.49 -0.35
N GLY A 251 0.53 -8.60 0.29
CA GLY A 251 0.18 -7.20 0.41
C GLY A 251 0.75 -6.43 -0.76
N GLU A 252 -0.06 -5.63 -1.45
CA GLU A 252 0.40 -4.77 -2.53
C GLU A 252 0.29 -3.30 -2.12
N ARG A 253 1.25 -2.49 -2.55
CA ARG A 253 1.28 -1.05 -2.27
C ARG A 253 1.55 -0.29 -3.55
N GLY A 254 0.75 0.74 -3.78
CA GLY A 254 0.88 1.57 -4.97
C GLY A 254 0.09 2.85 -4.87
N PHE A 255 0.13 3.64 -5.91
CA PHE A 255 -0.45 4.97 -5.96
C PHE A 255 -1.78 4.97 -6.70
N ALA A 256 -2.68 5.85 -6.25
CA ALA A 256 -3.92 6.19 -6.93
C ALA A 256 -4.14 7.72 -6.89
N ALA A 257 -4.93 8.22 -7.82
CA ALA A 257 -5.29 9.61 -7.96
C ALA A 257 -6.83 9.79 -7.98
N PRO A 258 -7.35 11.00 -7.75
CA PRO A 258 -8.75 11.29 -8.02
C PRO A 258 -9.14 10.92 -9.45
N ASN A 259 -10.39 10.55 -9.67
CA ASN A 259 -10.90 10.38 -11.03
C ASN A 259 -10.81 11.72 -11.81
N ASN A 260 -10.76 11.61 -13.13
CA ASN A 260 -10.76 12.74 -14.07
C ASN A 260 -9.50 13.63 -14.03
N VAL A 261 -8.39 13.17 -13.45
CA VAL A 261 -7.09 13.80 -13.68
C VAL A 261 -6.77 13.72 -15.19
N PRO A 262 -6.27 14.81 -15.84
CA PRO A 262 -5.97 14.78 -17.26
C PRO A 262 -5.08 13.60 -17.66
N PRO A 263 -5.41 12.89 -18.76
CA PRO A 263 -4.67 11.67 -19.16
C PRO A 263 -3.16 11.89 -19.35
N ALA A 264 -2.76 13.07 -19.81
CA ALA A 264 -1.34 13.41 -19.97
C ALA A 264 -0.60 13.49 -18.62
N ILE A 265 -1.25 14.01 -17.58
CA ILE A 265 -0.71 14.06 -16.21
C ILE A 265 -0.62 12.63 -15.64
N MET A 266 -1.68 11.83 -15.81
CA MET A 266 -1.68 10.42 -15.36
C MET A 266 -0.55 9.63 -16.01
N ALA A 267 -0.36 9.76 -17.31
CA ALA A 267 0.72 9.07 -18.04
C ALA A 267 2.12 9.51 -17.55
N ARG A 268 2.32 10.82 -17.29
CA ARG A 268 3.58 11.32 -16.73
C ARG A 268 3.85 10.80 -15.32
N LEU A 269 2.83 10.76 -14.46
CA LEU A 269 2.93 10.21 -13.10
C LEU A 269 3.26 8.71 -13.15
N GLU A 270 2.52 7.92 -13.93
CA GLU A 270 2.75 6.49 -14.08
C GLU A 270 4.18 6.21 -14.58
N LYS A 271 4.62 6.93 -15.62
CA LYS A 271 5.98 6.81 -16.17
C LYS A 271 7.05 7.18 -15.15
N ALA A 272 6.88 8.26 -14.39
CA ALA A 272 7.82 8.67 -13.35
C ALA A 272 7.91 7.64 -12.21
N ILE A 273 6.79 7.00 -11.83
CA ILE A 273 6.77 5.91 -10.85
C ILE A 273 7.50 4.68 -11.42
N GLU A 274 7.25 4.33 -12.67
CA GLU A 274 7.94 3.23 -13.35
C GLU A 274 9.46 3.44 -13.35
N ASP A 275 9.91 4.62 -13.76
CA ASP A 275 11.32 4.98 -13.85
C ASP A 275 11.96 5.02 -12.44
N ALA A 276 11.23 5.52 -11.44
CA ALA A 276 11.67 5.49 -10.04
C ALA A 276 11.85 4.06 -9.53
N VAL A 277 10.93 3.15 -9.82
CA VAL A 277 11.05 1.72 -9.42
C VAL A 277 12.24 1.03 -10.11
N LYS A 278 12.58 1.45 -11.33
CA LYS A 278 13.72 0.92 -12.09
C LYS A 278 15.05 1.55 -11.68
N ASP A 279 15.05 2.72 -11.05
CA ASP A 279 16.23 3.49 -10.67
C ASP A 279 17.14 2.66 -9.72
N PRO A 280 18.41 2.42 -10.06
CA PRO A 280 19.31 1.64 -9.22
C PRO A 280 19.52 2.23 -7.82
N GLU A 281 19.54 3.56 -7.70
CA GLU A 281 19.71 4.23 -6.42
C GLU A 281 18.45 4.06 -5.55
N PHE A 282 17.23 4.08 -6.15
CA PHE A 282 16.02 3.74 -5.41
C PHE A 282 16.05 2.29 -4.92
N LYS A 283 16.41 1.32 -5.78
CA LYS A 283 16.52 -0.09 -5.38
C LYS A 283 17.43 -0.28 -4.19
N LYS A 284 18.56 0.44 -4.16
CA LYS A 284 19.49 0.45 -3.03
C LYS A 284 18.86 1.11 -1.79
N ALA A 285 18.15 2.23 -1.96
CA ALA A 285 17.50 2.95 -0.86
C ALA A 285 16.29 2.19 -0.30
N ALA A 286 15.61 1.39 -1.10
CA ALA A 286 14.43 0.61 -0.72
C ALA A 286 14.72 -0.49 0.33
N ARG A 287 15.99 -0.85 0.54
CA ARG A 287 16.42 -1.78 1.60
C ARG A 287 15.56 -3.06 1.64
N ASN A 288 14.72 -3.18 2.69
CA ASN A 288 13.88 -4.35 2.92
C ASN A 288 12.77 -4.52 1.87
N ASP A 289 12.31 -3.45 1.21
CA ASP A 289 11.34 -3.51 0.12
C ASP A 289 11.99 -3.95 -1.21
N ALA A 290 13.32 -3.80 -1.35
CA ALA A 290 14.03 -4.07 -2.61
C ALA A 290 13.73 -5.45 -3.22
N PRO A 291 13.66 -6.57 -2.45
CA PRO A 291 13.31 -7.88 -2.99
C PRO A 291 11.86 -8.01 -3.47
N PHE A 292 10.98 -7.07 -3.09
CA PHE A 292 9.54 -7.10 -3.34
C PHE A 292 9.07 -5.99 -4.28
N LEU A 293 10.00 -5.21 -4.85
CA LEU A 293 9.68 -4.21 -5.86
C LEU A 293 9.06 -4.89 -7.08
N SER A 294 7.88 -4.45 -7.44
CA SER A 294 7.08 -5.09 -8.49
C SER A 294 6.18 -4.05 -9.17
N PHE A 295 6.75 -3.34 -10.13
CA PHE A 295 5.98 -2.37 -10.91
C PHE A 295 4.89 -3.06 -11.73
N LEU A 296 3.70 -2.48 -11.69
CA LEU A 296 2.58 -2.82 -12.55
C LEU A 296 1.78 -1.54 -12.82
N GLY A 297 1.60 -1.16 -14.09
CA GLY A 297 0.85 0.03 -14.47
C GLY A 297 -0.61 -0.05 -14.02
N GLY A 298 -1.25 1.11 -13.84
CA GLY A 298 -2.57 1.20 -13.20
C GLY A 298 -3.65 0.37 -13.88
N ALA A 299 -3.66 0.33 -15.22
CA ALA A 299 -4.63 -0.47 -15.98
C ALA A 299 -4.44 -1.99 -15.77
N ASP A 300 -3.20 -2.46 -15.76
CA ASP A 300 -2.86 -3.87 -15.52
C ASP A 300 -3.14 -4.26 -14.08
N TRP A 301 -2.81 -3.38 -13.15
CA TRP A 301 -3.08 -3.59 -11.73
C TRP A 301 -4.58 -3.69 -11.47
N LYS A 302 -5.38 -2.83 -12.11
CA LYS A 302 -6.85 -2.94 -12.03
C LYS A 302 -7.37 -4.27 -12.58
N ARG A 303 -6.86 -4.73 -13.72
CA ARG A 303 -7.26 -6.04 -14.28
C ARG A 303 -6.94 -7.19 -13.34
N GLN A 304 -5.78 -7.16 -12.68
CA GLN A 304 -5.42 -8.16 -11.67
C GLN A 304 -6.42 -8.13 -10.51
N ILE A 305 -6.74 -6.95 -9.96
CA ILE A 305 -7.71 -6.80 -8.87
C ILE A 305 -9.08 -7.34 -9.27
N ASP A 306 -9.55 -6.99 -10.48
CA ASP A 306 -10.85 -7.45 -10.98
C ASP A 306 -10.90 -8.99 -11.10
N SER A 307 -9.78 -9.64 -11.45
CA SER A 307 -9.70 -11.12 -11.51
C SER A 307 -9.81 -11.77 -10.14
N ASP A 308 -9.30 -11.11 -9.10
CA ASP A 308 -9.27 -11.64 -7.73
C ASP A 308 -10.57 -11.33 -6.96
N SER A 309 -11.45 -10.50 -7.52
CA SER A 309 -12.65 -9.97 -6.84
C SER A 309 -13.55 -11.06 -6.25
N LYS A 310 -13.85 -12.12 -7.02
CA LYS A 310 -14.70 -13.22 -6.57
C LYS A 310 -14.17 -13.94 -5.33
N ALA A 311 -12.85 -14.09 -5.22
CA ALA A 311 -12.24 -14.73 -4.06
C ALA A 311 -12.41 -13.86 -2.81
N TYR A 312 -12.23 -12.55 -2.94
CA TYR A 312 -12.44 -11.61 -1.83
C TYR A 312 -13.91 -11.47 -1.44
N GLU A 313 -14.84 -11.46 -2.39
CA GLU A 313 -16.28 -11.49 -2.11
C GLU A 313 -16.68 -12.73 -1.30
N ALA A 314 -16.16 -13.90 -1.66
CA ALA A 314 -16.43 -15.13 -0.92
C ALA A 314 -15.96 -15.01 0.54
N ILE A 315 -14.76 -14.48 0.78
CA ILE A 315 -14.24 -14.24 2.13
C ILE A 315 -15.10 -13.23 2.88
N ALA A 316 -15.48 -12.12 2.25
CA ALA A 316 -16.29 -11.07 2.88
C ALA A 316 -17.66 -11.58 3.37
N ARG A 317 -18.22 -12.60 2.70
CA ARG A 317 -19.49 -13.25 3.09
C ARG A 317 -19.35 -14.18 4.30
N THR A 318 -18.16 -14.70 4.57
CA THR A 318 -17.92 -15.64 5.68
C THR A 318 -17.56 -14.94 6.99
N LEU A 319 -17.15 -13.65 6.92
CA LEU A 319 -16.79 -12.90 8.12
C LEU A 319 -18.04 -12.38 8.84
N PRO A 320 -18.03 -12.35 10.19
CA PRO A 320 -19.06 -11.68 10.97
C PRO A 320 -19.17 -10.22 10.51
N LYS A 321 -20.38 -9.75 10.25
CA LYS A 321 -20.60 -8.33 9.94
C LYS A 321 -20.58 -7.52 11.21
N GLU A 322 -19.87 -6.40 11.21
CA GLU A 322 -19.89 -5.41 12.29
C GLU A 322 -21.21 -4.63 12.31
#